data_14b8e227aa53b63617d603aa616db768
#
_entry.id   14b8e227aa53b63617d603aa616db768
#
_cell.length_a   1.000
_cell.length_b   1.000
_cell.length_c   1.000
_cell.angle_alpha   90.00
_cell.angle_beta   90.00
_cell.angle_gamma   90.00
#
_symmetry.space_group_name_H-M   'P 1'
#
loop_
_entity.id
_entity.type
_entity.pdbx_description
1 polymer ?
#
loop_
_entity_poly.entity_id
_entity_poly.type
_entity_poly.pdbx_seq_one_letter_code
_entity_poly.pdbx_strand_id
1 'polypeptide(L)'
;IYDRLTQKISTLPTEGMVSHYVWNGQSQIIAYCRMEGEECHTLFTIQEGTCTNYALQQPDVLNSDGHQSFVTDDCFITDTYPDKYRMAHIHLAHIGGNSVRIASVYSPKAFQTRDMYNHIACDLHPRVSPSGKYICFDSPRSGKRALCIQQLTSL
;
A
#
# COMPACT_ATOMS: atom_id res chain seq x y z
N ILE A 1 6.21 10.26 14.11
CA ILE A 1 7.61 10.26 13.65
C ILE A 1 8.48 10.59 14.83
N TYR A 2 9.56 9.84 15.01
CA TYR A 2 10.59 10.11 16.01
C TYR A 2 11.87 10.57 15.33
N ASP A 3 12.31 11.81 15.61
CA ASP A 3 13.56 12.34 15.14
C ASP A 3 14.67 11.93 16.13
N ARG A 4 15.62 11.12 15.66
CA ARG A 4 16.72 10.59 16.47
C ARG A 4 17.75 11.64 16.88
N LEU A 5 17.91 12.72 16.11
CA LEU A 5 18.87 13.78 16.38
C LEU A 5 18.35 14.74 17.46
N THR A 6 17.11 15.18 17.32
CA THR A 6 16.48 16.12 18.24
C THR A 6 15.72 15.43 19.39
N GLN A 7 15.55 14.11 19.32
CA GLN A 7 14.77 13.28 20.25
C GLN A 7 13.29 13.74 20.41
N LYS A 8 12.75 14.39 19.37
CA LYS A 8 11.38 14.86 19.33
C LYS A 8 10.45 13.87 18.62
N ILE A 9 9.22 13.82 19.11
CA ILE A 9 8.14 13.11 18.43
C ILE A 9 7.24 14.15 17.76
N SER A 10 6.89 13.91 16.48
CA SER A 10 5.89 14.67 15.74
C SER A 10 4.81 13.74 15.18
N THR A 11 3.59 14.26 15.08
CA THR A 11 2.44 13.54 14.53
C THR A 11 2.18 14.02 13.11
N LEU A 12 1.86 13.09 12.20
CA LEU A 12 1.38 13.46 10.88
C LEU A 12 -0.02 14.09 10.99
N PRO A 13 -0.35 15.08 10.15
CA PRO A 13 -1.64 15.79 10.19
C PRO A 13 -2.76 14.95 9.56
N THR A 14 -3.07 13.80 10.16
CA THR A 14 -4.14 12.91 9.73
C THR A 14 -5.38 13.07 10.62
N GLU A 15 -6.57 12.71 10.12
CA GLU A 15 -7.85 12.90 10.79
C GLU A 15 -8.36 11.61 11.47
N GLY A 16 -7.55 11.05 12.37
CA GLY A 16 -7.96 9.96 13.26
C GLY A 16 -8.05 8.56 12.60
N MET A 17 -7.81 8.43 11.29
CA MET A 17 -7.69 7.14 10.61
C MET A 17 -6.37 7.09 9.84
N VAL A 18 -5.54 6.11 10.16
CA VAL A 18 -4.36 5.71 9.40
C VAL A 18 -4.33 4.19 9.37
N SER A 19 -4.24 3.61 8.19
CA SER A 19 -4.15 2.16 8.03
C SER A 19 -2.71 1.74 7.73
N HIS A 20 -2.33 1.61 6.48
CA HIS A 20 -1.02 1.14 6.06
C HIS A 20 -0.15 2.30 5.58
N TYR A 21 1.16 2.18 5.80
CA TYR A 21 2.12 3.21 5.39
C TYR A 21 3.51 2.62 5.14
N VAL A 22 4.30 3.31 4.33
CA VAL A 22 5.69 2.94 4.04
C VAL A 22 6.53 4.17 3.72
N TRP A 23 7.82 4.11 4.07
CA TRP A 23 8.82 5.11 3.70
C TRP A 23 9.39 4.86 2.30
N ASN A 24 9.73 5.95 1.59
CA ASN A 24 10.64 5.89 0.44
C ASN A 24 12.08 6.31 0.84
N GLY A 25 12.99 6.35 -0.14
CA GLY A 25 14.39 6.74 0.07
C GLY A 25 14.61 8.24 0.33
N GLN A 26 13.59 9.09 0.14
CA GLN A 26 13.68 10.56 0.23
C GLN A 26 12.98 11.16 1.46
N SER A 27 12.87 10.40 2.55
CA SER A 27 12.19 10.85 3.77
C SER A 27 10.72 11.23 3.55
N GLN A 28 10.06 10.54 2.62
CA GLN A 28 8.62 10.66 2.39
C GLN A 28 7.91 9.38 2.86
N ILE A 29 6.68 9.55 3.32
CA ILE A 29 5.79 8.46 3.71
C ILE A 29 4.58 8.49 2.79
N ILE A 30 4.25 7.36 2.17
CA ILE A 30 2.90 7.18 1.63
C ILE A 30 2.07 6.42 2.65
N ALA A 31 0.85 6.89 2.91
CA ALA A 31 -0.09 6.25 3.82
C ALA A 31 -1.50 6.24 3.24
N TYR A 32 -2.28 5.20 3.54
CA TYR A 32 -3.72 5.25 3.39
C TYR A 32 -4.31 5.81 4.68
N CYS A 33 -4.91 6.99 4.61
CA CYS A 33 -5.39 7.71 5.77
C CYS A 33 -6.56 8.65 5.42
N ARG A 34 -7.20 9.20 6.47
CA ARG A 34 -8.25 10.20 6.29
C ARG A 34 -7.63 11.60 6.27
N MET A 35 -7.96 12.36 5.20
CA MET A 35 -7.58 13.75 4.98
C MET A 35 -8.80 14.52 4.48
N GLU A 36 -9.14 15.64 5.09
CA GLU A 36 -10.28 16.50 4.71
C GLU A 36 -11.62 15.73 4.58
N GLY A 37 -11.82 14.76 5.50
CA GLY A 37 -13.00 13.91 5.53
C GLY A 37 -13.00 12.71 4.59
N GLU A 38 -12.04 12.61 3.66
CA GLU A 38 -11.93 11.55 2.66
C GLU A 38 -10.80 10.57 2.98
N GLU A 39 -11.01 9.28 2.70
CA GLU A 39 -9.98 8.24 2.84
C GLU A 39 -9.23 8.07 1.52
N CYS A 40 -7.93 8.33 1.55
CA CYS A 40 -7.10 8.30 0.34
C CYS A 40 -5.65 7.93 0.64
N HIS A 41 -4.92 7.58 -0.42
CA HIS A 41 -3.46 7.52 -0.35
C HIS A 41 -2.89 8.93 -0.32
N THR A 42 -2.12 9.24 0.71
CA THR A 42 -1.51 10.56 0.91
C THR A 42 0.00 10.43 1.04
N LEU A 43 0.73 11.24 0.27
CA LEU A 43 2.17 11.38 0.39
C LEU A 43 2.50 12.49 1.38
N PHE A 44 3.27 12.18 2.40
CA PHE A 44 3.81 13.13 3.37
C PHE A 44 5.30 13.33 3.11
N THR A 45 5.72 14.57 2.90
CA THR A 45 7.14 14.94 2.78
C THR A 45 7.59 15.63 4.05
N ILE A 46 8.68 15.12 4.65
CA ILE A 46 9.21 15.59 5.92
C ILE A 46 10.57 16.25 5.66
N GLN A 47 10.64 17.58 5.89
CA GLN A 47 11.86 18.36 5.74
C GLN A 47 12.04 19.33 6.90
N GLU A 48 13.20 19.29 7.58
CA GLU A 48 13.58 20.22 8.64
C GLU A 48 12.51 20.45 9.73
N GLY A 49 11.81 19.38 10.10
CA GLY A 49 10.73 19.44 11.10
C GLY A 49 9.39 19.95 10.59
N THR A 50 9.27 20.27 9.32
CA THR A 50 8.00 20.55 8.65
C THR A 50 7.45 19.32 7.94
N CYS A 51 6.13 19.23 7.81
CA CYS A 51 5.45 18.18 7.09
C CYS A 51 4.49 18.81 6.08
N THR A 52 4.69 18.53 4.81
CA THR A 52 3.72 18.83 3.75
C THR A 52 3.04 17.54 3.30
N ASN A 53 1.82 17.63 2.80
CA ASN A 53 1.08 16.46 2.33
C ASN A 53 0.50 16.70 0.93
N TYR A 54 0.28 15.60 0.21
CA TYR A 54 -0.34 15.58 -1.10
C TYR A 54 -1.22 14.33 -1.23
N ALA A 55 -2.53 14.51 -1.33
CA ALA A 55 -3.48 13.43 -1.56
C ALA A 55 -3.44 12.98 -3.03
N LEU A 56 -3.30 11.67 -3.27
CA LEU A 56 -3.28 11.12 -4.61
C LEU A 56 -4.71 11.02 -5.17
N GLN A 57 -5.00 11.83 -6.18
CA GLN A 57 -6.32 11.91 -6.84
C GLN A 57 -6.45 10.87 -7.96
N GLN A 58 -6.63 9.60 -7.60
CA GLN A 58 -6.82 8.49 -8.56
C GLN A 58 -7.97 7.57 -8.13
N PRO A 59 -9.22 8.08 -8.09
CA PRO A 59 -10.35 7.39 -7.48
C PRO A 59 -10.72 6.06 -8.18
N ASP A 60 -10.40 5.90 -9.45
CA ASP A 60 -10.73 4.68 -10.21
C ASP A 60 -9.81 3.50 -9.88
N VAL A 61 -8.63 3.76 -9.34
CA VAL A 61 -7.58 2.76 -9.12
C VAL A 61 -7.14 2.69 -7.66
N LEU A 62 -6.91 3.85 -7.03
CA LEU A 62 -6.43 3.96 -5.64
C LEU A 62 -7.58 4.30 -4.67
N ASN A 63 -8.72 3.67 -4.84
CA ASN A 63 -9.97 3.96 -4.13
C ASN A 63 -10.20 3.10 -2.88
N SER A 64 -9.22 2.33 -2.47
CA SER A 64 -9.32 1.46 -1.29
C SER A 64 -7.99 1.33 -0.57
N ASP A 65 -8.07 0.98 0.70
CA ASP A 65 -6.91 0.62 1.50
C ASP A 65 -6.12 -0.56 0.90
N GLY A 66 -4.83 -0.60 1.18
CA GLY A 66 -3.92 -1.64 0.73
C GLY A 66 -2.52 -1.46 1.31
N HIS A 67 -1.64 -2.41 1.00
CA HIS A 67 -0.28 -2.50 1.53
C HIS A 67 0.71 -1.93 0.51
N GLN A 68 1.25 -0.75 0.79
CA GLN A 68 2.13 -0.03 -0.12
C GLN A 68 3.58 -0.57 -0.04
N SER A 69 4.30 -0.54 -1.17
CA SER A 69 5.74 -0.80 -1.26
C SER A 69 6.34 0.00 -2.42
N PHE A 70 7.36 0.82 -2.16
CA PHE A 70 7.98 1.64 -3.20
C PHE A 70 8.81 0.81 -4.17
N VAL A 71 8.70 1.14 -5.46
CA VAL A 71 9.54 0.63 -6.56
C VAL A 71 10.68 1.61 -6.83
N THR A 72 10.34 2.90 -6.91
CA THR A 72 11.23 4.05 -6.99
C THR A 72 10.71 5.12 -6.04
N ASP A 73 11.38 6.27 -5.93
CA ASP A 73 10.91 7.35 -5.05
C ASP A 73 9.57 7.97 -5.47
N ASP A 74 9.19 7.82 -6.73
CA ASP A 74 7.97 8.37 -7.34
C ASP A 74 6.96 7.30 -7.78
N CYS A 75 7.26 6.03 -7.56
CA CYS A 75 6.43 4.91 -8.00
C CYS A 75 6.32 3.84 -6.91
N PHE A 76 5.12 3.38 -6.62
CA PHE A 76 4.85 2.34 -5.63
C PHE A 76 3.83 1.32 -6.14
N ILE A 77 3.84 0.15 -5.52
CA ILE A 77 2.76 -0.82 -5.66
C ILE A 77 1.87 -0.77 -4.42
N THR A 78 0.60 -1.11 -4.60
CA THR A 78 -0.35 -1.36 -3.52
C THR A 78 -1.32 -2.47 -3.93
N ASP A 79 -1.86 -3.20 -2.95
CA ASP A 79 -2.92 -4.16 -3.21
C ASP A 79 -4.30 -3.58 -2.84
N THR A 80 -5.34 -4.36 -3.08
CA THR A 80 -6.69 -4.13 -2.59
C THR A 80 -7.15 -5.35 -1.79
N TYR A 81 -8.13 -5.14 -0.91
CA TYR A 81 -8.89 -6.26 -0.37
C TYR A 81 -9.76 -6.91 -1.45
N PRO A 82 -10.15 -8.19 -1.28
CA PRO A 82 -11.00 -8.86 -2.25
C PRO A 82 -12.36 -8.17 -2.42
N ASP A 83 -12.73 -7.90 -3.66
CA ASP A 83 -14.00 -7.33 -4.05
C ASP A 83 -15.17 -8.34 -3.88
N LYS A 84 -16.39 -7.98 -4.33
CA LYS A 84 -17.59 -8.84 -4.30
C LYS A 84 -17.43 -10.12 -5.12
N TYR A 85 -16.55 -10.15 -6.10
CA TYR A 85 -16.20 -11.32 -6.91
C TYR A 85 -15.02 -12.11 -6.33
N ARG A 86 -14.54 -11.69 -5.16
CA ARG A 86 -13.37 -12.28 -4.48
C ARG A 86 -12.07 -12.08 -5.25
N MET A 87 -11.98 -10.99 -6.02
CA MET A 87 -10.75 -10.60 -6.69
C MET A 87 -10.03 -9.52 -5.90
N ALA A 88 -8.79 -9.78 -5.51
CA ALA A 88 -7.85 -8.78 -5.01
C ALA A 88 -6.90 -8.37 -6.14
N HIS A 89 -6.50 -7.11 -6.17
CA HIS A 89 -5.71 -6.55 -7.25
C HIS A 89 -4.40 -6.00 -6.71
N ILE A 90 -3.35 -6.01 -7.54
CA ILE A 90 -2.12 -5.26 -7.31
C ILE A 90 -2.04 -4.17 -8.37
N HIS A 91 -1.83 -2.95 -7.91
CA HIS A 91 -1.71 -1.76 -8.72
C HIS A 91 -0.28 -1.22 -8.65
N LEU A 92 0.23 -0.75 -9.78
CA LEU A 92 1.42 0.08 -9.88
C LEU A 92 0.96 1.52 -10.04
N ALA A 93 1.39 2.41 -9.17
CA ALA A 93 0.94 3.79 -9.09
C ALA A 93 2.12 4.77 -9.13
N HIS A 94 2.01 5.81 -9.94
CA HIS A 94 2.95 6.92 -9.99
C HIS A 94 2.42 8.10 -9.16
N ILE A 95 3.28 8.70 -8.34
CA ILE A 95 2.96 9.93 -7.61
C ILE A 95 2.77 11.06 -8.63
N GLY A 96 1.58 11.68 -8.63
CA GLY A 96 1.23 12.72 -9.60
C GLY A 96 0.99 12.22 -11.03
N GLY A 97 0.94 10.90 -11.26
CA GLY A 97 0.75 10.27 -12.56
C GLY A 97 -0.40 9.28 -12.59
N ASN A 98 -0.35 8.37 -13.55
CA ASN A 98 -1.35 7.32 -13.73
C ASN A 98 -1.04 6.09 -12.87
N SER A 99 -2.07 5.27 -12.63
CA SER A 99 -1.95 3.96 -12.04
C SER A 99 -2.45 2.89 -13.00
N VAL A 100 -1.83 1.71 -12.93
CA VAL A 100 -2.23 0.55 -13.73
C VAL A 100 -2.35 -0.69 -12.85
N ARG A 101 -3.33 -1.53 -13.14
CA ARG A 101 -3.45 -2.83 -12.49
C ARG A 101 -2.49 -3.82 -13.14
N ILE A 102 -1.57 -4.38 -12.36
CA ILE A 102 -0.54 -5.30 -12.82
C ILE A 102 -0.84 -6.76 -12.49
N ALA A 103 -1.71 -7.03 -11.51
CA ALA A 103 -2.15 -8.38 -11.18
C ALA A 103 -3.58 -8.41 -10.64
N SER A 104 -4.22 -9.56 -10.80
CA SER A 104 -5.52 -9.89 -10.21
C SER A 104 -5.47 -11.30 -9.64
N VAL A 105 -5.80 -11.46 -8.39
CA VAL A 105 -5.67 -12.71 -7.63
C VAL A 105 -7.01 -13.10 -7.04
N TYR A 106 -7.48 -14.28 -7.38
CA TYR A 106 -8.69 -14.83 -6.75
C TYR A 106 -8.42 -15.25 -5.31
N SER A 107 -9.24 -14.76 -4.38
CA SER A 107 -9.20 -15.12 -2.96
C SER A 107 -10.42 -15.96 -2.60
N PRO A 108 -10.30 -17.29 -2.49
CA PRO A 108 -11.42 -18.16 -2.15
C PRO A 108 -12.13 -17.74 -0.87
N LYS A 109 -13.43 -17.99 -0.77
CA LYS A 109 -14.23 -17.66 0.43
C LYS A 109 -13.67 -18.24 1.74
N ALA A 110 -12.97 -19.37 1.66
CA ALA A 110 -12.27 -19.95 2.82
C ALA A 110 -11.25 -19.00 3.46
N PHE A 111 -10.76 -17.98 2.71
CA PHE A 111 -9.78 -16.99 3.19
C PHE A 111 -10.42 -15.63 3.50
N GLN A 112 -11.67 -15.57 3.89
CA GLN A 112 -12.32 -14.29 4.23
C GLN A 112 -12.42 -14.00 5.73
N THR A 113 -12.24 -15.01 6.59
CA THR A 113 -12.47 -14.90 8.03
C THR A 113 -11.35 -14.12 8.70
N ARG A 114 -11.70 -13.08 9.44
CA ARG A 114 -10.81 -12.14 10.16
C ARG A 114 -11.16 -12.02 11.64
N ASP A 115 -11.81 -13.01 12.22
CA ASP A 115 -12.14 -12.97 13.66
C ASP A 115 -10.91 -13.29 14.53
N MET A 116 -11.02 -12.92 15.81
CA MET A 116 -9.92 -13.06 16.77
C MET A 116 -9.44 -14.52 16.95
N TYR A 117 -10.31 -15.49 16.80
CA TYR A 117 -10.02 -16.90 17.08
C TYR A 117 -9.73 -17.71 15.84
N ASN A 118 -10.11 -17.21 14.66
CA ASN A 118 -9.99 -17.94 13.41
C ASN A 118 -9.64 -16.99 12.25
N HIS A 119 -8.49 -16.34 12.35
CA HIS A 119 -8.00 -15.44 11.32
C HIS A 119 -7.31 -16.22 10.19
N ILE A 120 -8.04 -16.52 9.14
CA ILE A 120 -7.54 -17.23 7.95
C ILE A 120 -7.50 -16.35 6.69
N ALA A 121 -7.84 -15.07 6.81
CA ALA A 121 -7.74 -14.13 5.69
C ALA A 121 -6.31 -14.07 5.15
N CYS A 122 -6.19 -13.95 3.84
CA CYS A 122 -4.89 -13.83 3.16
C CYS A 122 -4.93 -12.58 2.29
N ASP A 123 -4.33 -11.52 2.79
CA ASP A 123 -4.08 -10.30 2.03
C ASP A 123 -2.82 -10.48 1.18
N LEU A 124 -2.72 -9.77 0.07
CA LEU A 124 -1.63 -10.01 -0.88
C LEU A 124 -0.29 -9.49 -0.36
N HIS A 125 -0.28 -8.40 0.43
CA HIS A 125 0.93 -7.81 1.02
C HIS A 125 2.10 -7.72 0.02
N PRO A 126 1.96 -7.04 -1.11
CA PRO A 126 3.03 -7.01 -2.10
C PRO A 126 4.27 -6.29 -1.56
N ARG A 127 5.44 -6.84 -1.88
CA ARG A 127 6.74 -6.27 -1.53
C ARG A 127 7.62 -6.23 -2.76
N VAL A 128 8.25 -5.08 -2.97
CA VAL A 128 9.22 -4.89 -4.05
C VAL A 128 10.58 -5.44 -3.63
N SER A 129 11.25 -6.14 -4.54
CA SER A 129 12.64 -6.59 -4.32
C SER A 129 13.59 -5.40 -4.22
N PRO A 130 14.75 -5.53 -3.54
CA PRO A 130 15.74 -4.45 -3.46
C PRO A 130 16.24 -3.96 -4.82
N SER A 131 16.16 -4.79 -5.86
CA SER A 131 16.54 -4.42 -7.24
C SER A 131 15.44 -3.68 -8.01
N GLY A 132 14.21 -3.55 -7.48
CA GLY A 132 13.06 -3.01 -8.18
C GLY A 132 12.48 -3.91 -9.29
N LYS A 133 13.11 -5.06 -9.57
CA LYS A 133 12.76 -5.91 -10.73
C LYS A 133 11.65 -6.92 -10.47
N TYR A 134 11.39 -7.24 -9.23
CA TYR A 134 10.43 -8.27 -8.83
C TYR A 134 9.53 -7.76 -7.72
N ILE A 135 8.33 -8.30 -7.69
CA ILE A 135 7.45 -8.23 -6.53
C ILE A 135 7.22 -9.64 -5.99
N CYS A 136 7.09 -9.77 -4.68
CA CYS A 136 6.52 -10.96 -4.07
C CYS A 136 5.22 -10.60 -3.36
N PHE A 137 4.29 -11.54 -3.30
CA PHE A 137 3.01 -11.35 -2.64
C PHE A 137 2.41 -12.69 -2.20
N ASP A 138 1.57 -12.64 -1.18
CA ASP A 138 0.81 -13.80 -0.73
C ASP A 138 -0.38 -14.08 -1.64
N SER A 139 -0.64 -15.35 -1.94
CA SER A 139 -1.77 -15.74 -2.77
C SER A 139 -2.50 -16.95 -2.19
N PRO A 140 -3.81 -16.85 -1.95
CA PRO A 140 -4.65 -17.97 -1.54
C PRO A 140 -5.29 -18.72 -2.71
N ARG A 141 -4.95 -18.37 -3.96
CA ARG A 141 -5.61 -18.83 -5.20
C ARG A 141 -5.72 -20.35 -5.32
N SER A 142 -4.70 -21.07 -4.87
CA SER A 142 -4.64 -22.53 -4.96
C SER A 142 -5.40 -23.26 -3.82
N GLY A 143 -6.11 -22.54 -2.95
CA GLY A 143 -6.71 -23.08 -1.74
C GLY A 143 -5.71 -23.24 -0.57
N LYS A 144 -4.48 -22.77 -0.75
CA LYS A 144 -3.44 -22.69 0.27
C LYS A 144 -2.72 -21.34 0.14
N ARG A 145 -2.20 -20.79 1.25
CA ARG A 145 -1.32 -19.63 1.17
C ARG A 145 -0.02 -20.03 0.47
N ALA A 146 0.36 -19.25 -0.51
CA ALA A 146 1.61 -19.42 -1.24
C ALA A 146 2.27 -18.06 -1.43
N LEU A 147 3.58 -18.01 -1.31
CA LEU A 147 4.37 -16.85 -1.72
C LEU A 147 4.55 -16.92 -3.23
N CYS A 148 4.07 -15.90 -3.92
CA CYS A 148 4.22 -15.72 -5.36
C CYS A 148 5.27 -14.67 -5.67
N ILE A 149 5.95 -14.83 -6.81
CA ILE A 149 6.91 -13.87 -7.33
C ILE A 149 6.51 -13.52 -8.76
N GLN A 150 6.50 -12.23 -9.08
CA GLN A 150 6.24 -11.72 -10.42
C GLN A 150 7.35 -10.75 -10.80
N GLN A 151 7.84 -10.85 -12.04
CA GLN A 151 8.74 -9.86 -12.61
C GLN A 151 7.95 -8.60 -12.98
N LEU A 152 8.46 -7.44 -12.63
CA LEU A 152 7.98 -6.16 -13.13
C LEU A 152 8.63 -5.95 -14.51
N THR A 153 7.83 -6.09 -15.57
CA THR A 153 8.27 -5.80 -16.94
C THR A 153 8.09 -4.32 -17.20
N SER A 154 9.19 -3.62 -17.45
CA SER A 154 9.35 -2.20 -17.84
C SER A 154 8.36 -1.23 -17.17
N LEU A 155 8.88 -0.45 -16.24
CA LEU A 155 8.30 0.81 -15.76
C LEU A 155 8.44 1.89 -16.84
#